data_273738e87f7e90e574ac165213e98e65
#
_entry.id   273738e87f7e90e574ac165213e98e65
#
_cell.length_a   1.000
_cell.length_b   1.000
_cell.length_c   1.000
_cell.angle_alpha   90.00
_cell.angle_beta   90.00
_cell.angle_gamma   90.00
#
_symmetry.space_group_name_H-M   'P 1'
#
loop_
_entity.id
_entity.type
_entity.pdbx_description
1 polymer ?
#
loop_
_entity_poly.entity_id
_entity_poly.type
_entity_poly.pdbx_seq_one_letter_code
_entity_poly.pdbx_strand_id
1 'polypeptide(L)'
;MTNEEVAVLPEGFLIGAATGAHQIEGGNVNSDWWEWEHRQGTPCLEPSGDACDFYHRFREDIALLAGFGLNAFRFSVEWARIEPAEGEFSQAELNHYRHVLASCHEHRVKPIVTFHHISLPAWVQQLGGLASDRFPALFERYCDRAAGGLGDLLDYACTINEPDALPTGGYILGVNPPGRTGDKDAMRRAEENLLEAHRVGGAAIRSQADVPVGVVLALPDIQYEDGVGPGDSPIELNSRLSDRFFELARDDDFVGVQTYTRVRIGRDGPQGADVDWEQRRSETPETTQMGYEYYPQALGNTIRRAWRSTGGTPILVTESGIATSIDEKRVAYIEAALREVESALADGVNVRSYLYWSLLDNFEWSLGYRPKFGLVGADRRTFARVPKASAYWLGAVARTRHVPTTRGCDTSAATVR
;
A
#
# COMPACT_ATOMS: atom_id res chain seq x y z
N MET A 1 34.79 21.11 14.25
CA MET A 1 34.09 20.31 13.22
C MET A 1 33.61 19.07 13.94
N THR A 2 32.39 19.08 14.42
CA THR A 2 31.74 17.92 15.02
C THR A 2 31.51 16.93 13.89
N ASN A 3 32.08 15.73 13.97
CA ASN A 3 31.65 14.59 13.17
C ASN A 3 30.17 14.38 13.50
N GLU A 4 29.27 14.91 12.70
CA GLU A 4 27.92 14.36 12.65
C GLU A 4 28.08 12.91 12.18
N GLU A 5 27.87 11.97 13.07
CA GLU A 5 27.72 10.57 12.68
C GLU A 5 26.60 10.51 11.67
N VAL A 6 26.94 10.23 10.44
CA VAL A 6 25.98 10.10 9.37
C VAL A 6 25.11 8.88 9.70
N ALA A 7 23.83 9.11 9.99
CA ALA A 7 22.91 8.03 10.29
C ALA A 7 22.88 7.05 9.10
N VAL A 8 23.05 5.78 9.38
CA VAL A 8 23.06 4.70 8.38
C VAL A 8 21.91 3.75 8.71
N LEU A 9 21.07 3.45 7.73
CA LEU A 9 20.01 2.46 7.91
C LEU A 9 20.60 1.10 8.31
N PRO A 10 19.93 0.33 9.19
CA PRO A 10 20.43 -0.93 9.71
C PRO A 10 20.82 -1.94 8.62
N GLU A 11 21.72 -2.86 8.95
CA GLU A 11 21.99 -4.00 8.08
C GLU A 11 20.73 -4.85 7.94
N GLY A 12 20.44 -5.32 6.72
CA GLY A 12 19.21 -6.07 6.42
C GLY A 12 17.95 -5.20 6.29
N PHE A 13 18.06 -3.87 6.40
CA PHE A 13 16.93 -2.98 6.17
C PHE A 13 16.39 -3.13 4.74
N LEU A 14 15.08 -3.28 4.60
CA LEU A 14 14.44 -3.49 3.31
C LEU A 14 14.08 -2.14 2.67
N ILE A 15 14.59 -1.89 1.47
CA ILE A 15 14.22 -0.73 0.66
C ILE A 15 13.71 -1.24 -0.68
N GLY A 16 12.48 -0.87 -1.01
CA GLY A 16 11.84 -1.39 -2.19
C GLY A 16 10.67 -0.55 -2.67
N ALA A 17 9.78 -1.20 -3.40
CA ALA A 17 8.55 -0.60 -3.86
C ALA A 17 7.36 -1.53 -3.61
N ALA A 18 6.16 -0.93 -3.58
CA ALA A 18 4.89 -1.64 -3.40
C ALA A 18 4.00 -1.52 -4.65
N THR A 19 3.08 -2.48 -4.79
CA THR A 19 2.05 -2.52 -5.85
C THR A 19 0.83 -3.32 -5.39
N GLY A 20 -0.32 -3.13 -6.07
CA GLY A 20 -1.53 -3.94 -5.91
C GLY A 20 -1.91 -4.64 -7.23
N ALA A 21 -2.35 -5.90 -7.17
CA ALA A 21 -2.61 -6.75 -8.35
C ALA A 21 -3.61 -6.12 -9.32
N HIS A 22 -4.79 -5.72 -8.84
CA HIS A 22 -5.80 -5.08 -9.69
C HIS A 22 -5.28 -3.82 -10.38
N GLN A 23 -4.38 -3.08 -9.73
CA GLN A 23 -3.85 -1.81 -10.21
C GLN A 23 -2.78 -1.96 -11.30
N ILE A 24 -2.10 -3.12 -11.38
CA ILE A 24 -0.95 -3.30 -12.28
C ILE A 24 -1.07 -4.47 -13.26
N GLU A 25 -1.80 -5.54 -12.90
CA GLU A 25 -1.79 -6.78 -13.68
C GLU A 25 -2.57 -6.70 -15.00
N GLY A 26 -3.75 -6.07 -14.96
CA GLY A 26 -4.71 -6.00 -16.08
C GLY A 26 -5.64 -7.21 -16.18
N GLY A 27 -6.79 -7.01 -16.82
CA GLY A 27 -7.74 -8.07 -17.12
C GLY A 27 -8.29 -8.83 -15.90
N ASN A 28 -8.47 -8.16 -14.74
CA ASN A 28 -9.00 -8.78 -13.51
C ASN A 28 -10.53 -8.92 -13.54
N VAL A 29 -11.04 -9.59 -14.56
CA VAL A 29 -12.47 -9.64 -14.95
C VAL A 29 -13.39 -10.32 -13.93
N ASN A 30 -12.84 -11.14 -13.03
CA ASN A 30 -13.61 -11.86 -12.03
C ASN A 30 -13.69 -11.12 -10.69
N SER A 31 -13.20 -9.87 -10.61
CA SER A 31 -13.22 -9.07 -9.38
C SER A 31 -14.46 -8.17 -9.30
N ASP A 32 -14.84 -7.83 -8.08
CA ASP A 32 -15.88 -6.85 -7.78
C ASP A 32 -15.51 -5.44 -8.28
N TRP A 33 -14.22 -5.08 -8.28
CA TRP A 33 -13.73 -3.82 -8.83
C TRP A 33 -13.90 -3.75 -10.35
N TRP A 34 -13.68 -4.85 -11.08
CA TRP A 34 -13.96 -4.89 -12.51
C TRP A 34 -15.44 -4.62 -12.79
N GLU A 35 -16.38 -5.27 -12.07
CA GLU A 35 -17.81 -4.99 -12.16
C GLU A 35 -18.12 -3.53 -11.80
N TRP A 36 -17.47 -3.00 -10.76
CA TRP A 36 -17.64 -1.64 -10.26
C TRP A 36 -17.25 -0.57 -11.30
N GLU A 37 -16.07 -0.70 -11.89
CA GLU A 37 -15.56 0.28 -12.85
C GLU A 37 -16.29 0.25 -14.19
N HIS A 38 -16.96 -0.86 -14.54
CA HIS A 38 -17.73 -1.02 -15.77
C HIS A 38 -19.24 -0.79 -15.62
N ARG A 39 -19.75 -0.65 -14.38
CA ARG A 39 -21.18 -0.42 -14.16
C ARG A 39 -21.61 0.96 -14.66
N GLN A 40 -22.89 1.10 -15.05
CA GLN A 40 -23.46 2.40 -15.35
C GLN A 40 -23.44 3.32 -14.11
N GLY A 41 -22.95 4.55 -14.27
CA GLY A 41 -22.86 5.53 -13.18
C GLY A 41 -21.72 5.24 -12.19
N THR A 42 -20.70 4.49 -12.62
CA THR A 42 -19.49 4.32 -11.84
C THR A 42 -18.82 5.67 -11.51
N PRO A 43 -18.24 5.85 -10.31
CA PRO A 43 -17.43 7.02 -10.01
C PRO A 43 -16.03 6.97 -10.64
N CYS A 44 -15.64 5.83 -11.25
CA CYS A 44 -14.33 5.67 -11.86
C CYS A 44 -14.19 6.54 -13.12
N LEU A 45 -13.10 7.31 -13.20
CA LEU A 45 -12.84 8.17 -14.36
C LEU A 45 -12.58 7.36 -15.64
N GLU A 46 -12.00 6.19 -15.49
CA GLU A 46 -11.72 5.23 -16.56
C GLU A 46 -11.54 3.83 -15.97
N PRO A 47 -11.73 2.75 -16.73
CA PRO A 47 -11.53 1.39 -16.24
C PRO A 47 -10.04 1.01 -16.19
N SER A 48 -9.72 -0.01 -15.39
CA SER A 48 -8.36 -0.57 -15.27
C SER A 48 -7.87 -1.18 -16.59
N GLY A 49 -8.72 -1.91 -17.30
CA GLY A 49 -8.37 -2.56 -18.57
C GLY A 49 -7.16 -3.49 -18.44
N ASP A 50 -6.17 -3.29 -19.30
CA ASP A 50 -4.90 -4.05 -19.27
C ASP A 50 -3.92 -3.55 -18.18
N ALA A 51 -4.29 -2.56 -17.42
CA ALA A 51 -3.48 -1.90 -16.38
C ALA A 51 -2.05 -1.59 -16.88
N CYS A 52 -1.04 -2.12 -16.20
CA CYS A 52 0.36 -2.04 -16.61
C CYS A 52 0.84 -3.30 -17.34
N ASP A 53 -0.03 -4.26 -17.61
CA ASP A 53 0.31 -5.58 -18.16
C ASP A 53 1.38 -6.32 -17.32
N PHE A 54 1.39 -6.09 -16.00
CA PHE A 54 2.33 -6.73 -15.09
C PHE A 54 2.18 -8.26 -15.10
N TYR A 55 0.97 -8.76 -15.30
CA TYR A 55 0.70 -10.20 -15.36
C TYR A 55 1.63 -10.91 -16.35
N HIS A 56 1.92 -10.31 -17.50
CA HIS A 56 2.83 -10.87 -18.50
C HIS A 56 4.28 -10.35 -18.36
N ARG A 57 4.48 -9.15 -17.77
CA ARG A 57 5.77 -8.45 -17.72
C ARG A 57 6.49 -8.48 -16.39
N PHE A 58 6.00 -9.26 -15.42
CA PHE A 58 6.56 -9.27 -14.07
C PHE A 58 8.09 -9.50 -14.04
N ARG A 59 8.63 -10.33 -14.96
CA ARG A 59 10.08 -10.58 -15.02
C ARG A 59 10.86 -9.32 -15.39
N GLU A 60 10.35 -8.54 -16.33
CA GLU A 60 10.95 -7.27 -16.75
C GLU A 60 10.90 -6.26 -15.58
N ASP A 61 9.77 -6.15 -14.92
CA ASP A 61 9.56 -5.20 -13.82
C ASP A 61 10.39 -5.55 -12.58
N ILE A 62 10.48 -6.83 -12.21
CA ILE A 62 11.32 -7.29 -11.10
C ILE A 62 12.80 -7.12 -11.41
N ALA A 63 13.22 -7.44 -12.62
CA ALA A 63 14.61 -7.21 -13.08
C ALA A 63 14.95 -5.72 -13.04
N LEU A 64 14.01 -4.85 -13.44
CA LEU A 64 14.19 -3.40 -13.42
C LEU A 64 14.32 -2.89 -11.99
N LEU A 65 13.44 -3.32 -11.07
CA LEU A 65 13.49 -3.00 -9.64
C LEU A 65 14.85 -3.39 -9.03
N ALA A 66 15.29 -4.61 -9.28
CA ALA A 66 16.59 -5.11 -8.82
C ALA A 66 17.75 -4.33 -9.45
N GLY A 67 17.63 -3.95 -10.73
CA GLY A 67 18.60 -3.14 -11.46
C GLY A 67 18.81 -1.75 -10.86
N PHE A 68 17.81 -1.16 -10.24
CA PHE A 68 17.98 0.06 -9.44
C PHE A 68 18.78 -0.19 -8.15
N GLY A 69 18.82 -1.42 -7.65
CA GLY A 69 19.45 -1.80 -6.38
C GLY A 69 18.46 -1.92 -5.23
N LEU A 70 17.16 -1.92 -5.50
CA LEU A 70 16.12 -2.19 -4.51
C LEU A 70 16.15 -3.68 -4.12
N ASN A 71 15.91 -3.99 -2.84
CA ASN A 71 16.07 -5.32 -2.29
C ASN A 71 14.77 -5.97 -1.79
N ALA A 72 13.64 -5.28 -1.95
CA ALA A 72 12.32 -5.79 -1.56
C ALA A 72 11.25 -5.34 -2.55
N PHE A 73 10.24 -6.21 -2.75
CA PHE A 73 9.09 -5.90 -3.59
C PHE A 73 7.82 -6.40 -2.90
N ARG A 74 6.90 -5.46 -2.59
CA ARG A 74 5.59 -5.81 -2.10
C ARG A 74 4.59 -5.81 -3.24
N PHE A 75 3.88 -6.91 -3.38
CA PHE A 75 2.79 -7.08 -4.34
C PHE A 75 1.68 -7.94 -3.74
N SER A 76 0.50 -7.89 -4.31
CA SER A 76 -0.59 -8.77 -3.90
C SER A 76 -0.76 -9.94 -4.86
N VAL A 77 -1.24 -11.06 -4.33
CA VAL A 77 -1.82 -12.14 -5.12
C VAL A 77 -3.32 -11.91 -5.23
N GLU A 78 -3.89 -12.10 -6.42
CA GLU A 78 -5.28 -11.73 -6.68
C GLU A 78 -6.22 -12.90 -6.38
N TRP A 79 -7.05 -12.73 -5.33
CA TRP A 79 -8.01 -13.74 -4.93
C TRP A 79 -8.98 -14.09 -6.06
N ALA A 80 -9.46 -13.08 -6.80
CA ALA A 80 -10.38 -13.29 -7.92
C ALA A 80 -9.79 -14.11 -9.08
N ARG A 81 -8.46 -14.22 -9.19
CA ARG A 81 -7.78 -15.12 -10.13
C ARG A 81 -7.59 -16.51 -9.54
N ILE A 82 -7.13 -16.60 -8.29
CA ILE A 82 -6.84 -17.86 -7.61
C ILE A 82 -8.13 -18.66 -7.38
N GLU A 83 -9.23 -18.00 -7.04
CA GLU A 83 -10.55 -18.59 -6.83
C GLU A 83 -11.62 -17.83 -7.61
N PRO A 84 -11.72 -18.03 -8.94
CA PRO A 84 -12.65 -17.30 -9.81
C PRO A 84 -14.12 -17.61 -9.55
N ALA A 85 -14.43 -18.77 -8.97
CA ALA A 85 -15.74 -19.18 -8.49
C ALA A 85 -15.61 -19.89 -7.14
N GLU A 86 -16.66 -19.90 -6.33
CA GLU A 86 -16.62 -20.48 -4.98
C GLU A 86 -16.15 -21.93 -4.97
N GLY A 87 -15.00 -22.20 -4.34
CA GLY A 87 -14.39 -23.52 -4.24
C GLY A 87 -13.61 -23.98 -5.47
N GLU A 88 -13.61 -23.23 -6.55
CA GLU A 88 -12.85 -23.55 -7.77
C GLU A 88 -11.50 -22.83 -7.77
N PHE A 89 -10.46 -23.51 -7.30
CA PHE A 89 -9.11 -22.97 -7.22
C PHE A 89 -8.31 -23.24 -8.50
N SER A 90 -7.76 -22.18 -9.09
CA SER A 90 -6.92 -22.26 -10.29
C SER A 90 -5.48 -22.63 -9.95
N GLN A 91 -5.07 -23.83 -10.31
CA GLN A 91 -3.65 -24.22 -10.19
C GLN A 91 -2.76 -23.44 -11.16
N ALA A 92 -3.29 -23.00 -12.29
CA ALA A 92 -2.55 -22.19 -13.25
C ALA A 92 -2.18 -20.82 -12.65
N GLU A 93 -3.11 -20.18 -11.95
CA GLU A 93 -2.86 -18.90 -11.29
C GLU A 93 -1.89 -19.05 -10.10
N LEU A 94 -2.02 -20.09 -9.30
CA LEU A 94 -1.01 -20.38 -8.26
C LEU A 94 0.37 -20.58 -8.87
N ASN A 95 0.49 -21.30 -9.99
CA ASN A 95 1.75 -21.46 -10.69
C ASN A 95 2.28 -20.14 -11.26
N HIS A 96 1.39 -19.27 -11.75
CA HIS A 96 1.77 -17.94 -12.20
C HIS A 96 2.43 -17.15 -11.05
N TYR A 97 1.80 -17.04 -9.88
CA TYR A 97 2.38 -16.35 -8.72
C TYR A 97 3.65 -17.02 -8.19
N ARG A 98 3.77 -18.35 -8.29
CA ARG A 98 5.05 -19.02 -8.03
C ARG A 98 6.16 -18.54 -8.95
N HIS A 99 5.87 -18.29 -10.24
CA HIS A 99 6.85 -17.73 -11.16
C HIS A 99 7.22 -16.27 -10.82
N VAL A 100 6.26 -15.47 -10.35
CA VAL A 100 6.53 -14.11 -9.86
C VAL A 100 7.48 -14.15 -8.66
N LEU A 101 7.19 -14.99 -7.67
CA LEU A 101 8.01 -15.19 -6.47
C LEU A 101 9.41 -15.72 -6.83
N ALA A 102 9.50 -16.73 -7.68
CA ALA A 102 10.78 -17.26 -8.15
C ALA A 102 11.63 -16.19 -8.83
N SER A 103 11.00 -15.31 -9.65
CA SER A 103 11.70 -14.20 -10.26
C SER A 103 12.23 -13.20 -9.24
N CYS A 104 11.53 -12.95 -8.13
CA CYS A 104 12.06 -12.14 -7.03
C CYS A 104 13.35 -12.75 -6.46
N HIS A 105 13.34 -14.04 -6.15
CA HIS A 105 14.51 -14.75 -5.61
C HIS A 105 15.68 -14.80 -6.60
N GLU A 106 15.42 -15.06 -7.88
CA GLU A 106 16.43 -15.01 -8.95
C GLU A 106 17.18 -13.68 -8.96
N HIS A 107 16.47 -12.59 -8.66
CA HIS A 107 17.04 -11.24 -8.61
C HIS A 107 17.47 -10.79 -7.20
N ARG A 108 17.40 -11.68 -6.18
CA ARG A 108 17.71 -11.37 -4.77
C ARG A 108 16.85 -10.25 -4.19
N VAL A 109 15.62 -10.17 -4.63
CA VAL A 109 14.59 -9.27 -4.13
C VAL A 109 13.70 -10.05 -3.17
N LYS A 110 13.50 -9.56 -1.95
CA LYS A 110 12.62 -10.21 -0.96
C LYS A 110 11.15 -9.95 -1.29
N PRO A 111 10.34 -10.98 -1.61
CA PRO A 111 8.93 -10.82 -1.82
C PRO A 111 8.17 -10.61 -0.50
N ILE A 112 7.35 -9.57 -0.45
CA ILE A 112 6.40 -9.27 0.62
C ILE A 112 5.02 -9.39 0.01
N VAL A 113 4.29 -10.47 0.31
CA VAL A 113 3.05 -10.80 -0.38
C VAL A 113 1.83 -10.39 0.43
N THR A 114 0.95 -9.63 -0.19
CA THR A 114 -0.36 -9.28 0.36
C THR A 114 -1.43 -10.24 -0.18
N PHE A 115 -2.17 -10.89 0.71
CA PHE A 115 -3.18 -11.87 0.34
C PHE A 115 -4.50 -11.24 -0.10
N HIS A 116 -4.88 -10.11 0.49
CA HIS A 116 -6.05 -9.33 0.05
C HIS A 116 -5.67 -7.86 -0.10
N HIS A 117 -5.79 -7.32 -1.32
CA HIS A 117 -5.50 -5.92 -1.62
C HIS A 117 -6.73 -5.27 -2.26
N ILE A 118 -7.68 -4.88 -1.43
CA ILE A 118 -8.91 -4.11 -1.73
C ILE A 118 -9.95 -4.89 -2.56
N SER A 119 -9.56 -5.46 -3.73
CA SER A 119 -10.48 -6.18 -4.60
C SER A 119 -10.88 -7.55 -4.04
N LEU A 120 -12.14 -7.93 -4.24
CA LEU A 120 -12.69 -9.24 -3.91
C LEU A 120 -13.08 -9.99 -5.19
N PRO A 121 -13.14 -11.34 -5.16
CA PRO A 121 -13.86 -12.07 -6.19
C PRO A 121 -15.32 -11.59 -6.28
N ALA A 122 -15.84 -11.40 -7.49
CA ALA A 122 -17.20 -10.94 -7.69
C ALA A 122 -18.23 -11.86 -6.99
N TRP A 123 -17.99 -13.17 -6.96
CA TRP A 123 -18.86 -14.12 -6.25
C TRP A 123 -18.85 -13.88 -4.72
N VAL A 124 -17.74 -13.47 -4.09
CA VAL A 124 -17.71 -13.09 -2.67
C VAL A 124 -18.56 -11.84 -2.45
N GLN A 125 -18.43 -10.86 -3.33
CA GLN A 125 -19.25 -9.64 -3.27
C GLN A 125 -20.74 -9.95 -3.42
N GLN A 126 -21.12 -10.88 -4.28
CA GLN A 126 -22.51 -11.33 -4.46
C GLN A 126 -23.07 -12.04 -3.22
N LEU A 127 -22.23 -12.64 -2.39
CA LEU A 127 -22.59 -13.22 -1.08
C LEU A 127 -22.69 -12.19 0.06
N GLY A 128 -22.50 -10.89 -0.24
CA GLY A 128 -22.57 -9.79 0.71
C GLY A 128 -21.22 -9.14 1.01
N GLY A 129 -20.14 -9.60 0.39
CA GLY A 129 -18.80 -9.02 0.49
C GLY A 129 -18.27 -9.02 1.92
N LEU A 130 -17.59 -7.94 2.31
CA LEU A 130 -17.00 -7.77 3.65
C LEU A 130 -18.04 -7.84 4.79
N ALA A 131 -19.30 -7.44 4.54
CA ALA A 131 -20.36 -7.48 5.54
C ALA A 131 -21.07 -8.84 5.67
N SER A 132 -20.66 -9.86 4.89
CA SER A 132 -21.18 -11.22 4.97
C SER A 132 -20.59 -11.97 6.16
N ASP A 133 -21.43 -12.60 6.97
CA ASP A 133 -20.99 -13.48 8.08
C ASP A 133 -20.12 -14.66 7.59
N ARG A 134 -20.14 -14.96 6.28
CA ARG A 134 -19.29 -15.98 5.66
C ARG A 134 -17.87 -15.46 5.35
N PHE A 135 -17.66 -14.16 5.31
CA PHE A 135 -16.41 -13.57 4.82
C PHE A 135 -15.15 -14.10 5.55
N PRO A 136 -15.10 -14.17 6.89
CA PRO A 136 -13.91 -14.67 7.58
C PRO A 136 -13.55 -16.11 7.18
N ALA A 137 -14.52 -17.00 7.10
CA ALA A 137 -14.29 -18.41 6.73
C ALA A 137 -13.89 -18.58 5.27
N LEU A 138 -14.42 -17.75 4.36
CA LEU A 138 -14.05 -17.74 2.95
C LEU A 138 -12.60 -17.24 2.80
N PHE A 139 -12.22 -16.21 3.53
CA PHE A 139 -10.87 -15.68 3.52
C PHE A 139 -9.85 -16.65 4.14
N GLU A 140 -10.19 -17.30 5.25
CA GLU A 140 -9.38 -18.38 5.85
C GLU A 140 -9.07 -19.49 4.84
N ARG A 141 -10.11 -20.01 4.18
CA ARG A 141 -9.98 -21.06 3.16
C ARG A 141 -9.08 -20.61 1.99
N TYR A 142 -9.25 -19.38 1.53
CA TYR A 142 -8.41 -18.81 0.49
C TYR A 142 -6.96 -18.67 0.95
N CYS A 143 -6.71 -18.14 2.15
CA CYS A 143 -5.37 -18.01 2.72
C CYS A 143 -4.68 -19.36 2.87
N ASP A 144 -5.39 -20.37 3.38
CA ASP A 144 -4.86 -21.75 3.49
C ASP A 144 -4.43 -22.31 2.12
N ARG A 145 -5.29 -22.18 1.11
CA ARG A 145 -5.03 -22.66 -0.25
C ARG A 145 -3.89 -21.90 -0.92
N ALA A 146 -3.88 -20.58 -0.83
CA ALA A 146 -2.85 -19.74 -1.44
C ALA A 146 -1.49 -19.94 -0.75
N ALA A 147 -1.45 -19.93 0.58
CA ALA A 147 -0.23 -20.18 1.34
C ALA A 147 0.29 -21.61 1.14
N GLY A 148 -0.57 -22.62 1.07
CA GLY A 148 -0.18 -23.99 0.74
C GLY A 148 0.46 -24.14 -0.65
N GLY A 149 0.07 -23.26 -1.60
CA GLY A 149 0.66 -23.24 -2.95
C GLY A 149 1.90 -22.38 -3.11
N LEU A 150 2.13 -21.39 -2.23
CA LEU A 150 3.14 -20.35 -2.38
C LEU A 150 4.15 -20.29 -1.22
N GLY A 151 3.84 -20.91 -0.08
CA GLY A 151 4.50 -20.68 1.21
C GLY A 151 6.01 -20.91 1.22
N ASP A 152 6.51 -21.86 0.43
CA ASP A 152 7.94 -22.15 0.26
C ASP A 152 8.75 -21.03 -0.42
N LEU A 153 8.07 -20.05 -1.02
CA LEU A 153 8.67 -18.92 -1.75
C LEU A 153 8.37 -17.55 -1.10
N LEU A 154 7.62 -17.49 -0.01
CA LEU A 154 7.33 -16.25 0.70
C LEU A 154 8.51 -15.84 1.58
N ASP A 155 8.82 -14.54 1.69
CA ASP A 155 9.69 -14.00 2.76
C ASP A 155 8.88 -13.29 3.84
N TYR A 156 7.74 -12.64 3.47
CA TYR A 156 6.79 -11.99 4.37
C TYR A 156 5.37 -12.12 3.82
N ALA A 157 4.38 -12.20 4.70
CA ALA A 157 2.98 -12.23 4.34
C ALA A 157 2.18 -11.10 5.02
N CYS A 158 1.47 -10.30 4.23
CA CYS A 158 0.49 -9.34 4.71
C CYS A 158 -0.91 -9.95 4.51
N THR A 159 -1.70 -10.02 5.54
CA THR A 159 -3.04 -10.63 5.45
C THR A 159 -3.97 -9.78 4.58
N ILE A 160 -4.25 -8.55 5.02
CA ILE A 160 -5.19 -7.64 4.38
C ILE A 160 -4.56 -6.25 4.26
N ASN A 161 -4.72 -5.63 3.09
CA ASN A 161 -4.33 -4.25 2.83
C ASN A 161 -5.42 -3.29 3.31
N GLU A 162 -5.04 -2.35 4.18
CA GLU A 162 -5.88 -1.23 4.63
C GLU A 162 -7.30 -1.64 5.08
N PRO A 163 -7.43 -2.70 5.91
CA PRO A 163 -8.75 -3.13 6.37
C PRO A 163 -9.47 -2.05 7.15
N ASP A 164 -8.74 -1.11 7.72
CA ASP A 164 -9.26 0.03 8.48
C ASP A 164 -9.96 1.09 7.60
N ALA A 165 -9.67 1.15 6.29
CA ALA A 165 -10.29 2.08 5.36
C ALA A 165 -11.45 1.47 4.52
N LEU A 166 -11.47 0.15 4.34
CA LEU A 166 -12.43 -0.52 3.47
C LEU A 166 -13.90 -0.34 3.89
N PRO A 167 -14.29 -0.46 5.20
CA PRO A 167 -15.68 -0.36 5.60
C PRO A 167 -16.28 1.02 5.35
N THR A 168 -15.54 2.09 5.65
CA THR A 168 -16.04 3.45 5.40
C THR A 168 -16.13 3.76 3.91
N GLY A 169 -15.15 3.34 3.12
CA GLY A 169 -15.17 3.52 1.66
C GLY A 169 -16.34 2.83 0.99
N GLY A 170 -16.63 1.59 1.38
CA GLY A 170 -17.68 0.77 0.76
C GLY A 170 -19.09 1.00 1.27
N TYR A 171 -19.25 1.36 2.57
CA TYR A 171 -20.57 1.39 3.21
C TYR A 171 -21.01 2.77 3.71
N ILE A 172 -20.08 3.72 3.89
CA ILE A 172 -20.42 5.08 4.34
C ILE A 172 -20.31 6.08 3.20
N LEU A 173 -19.18 6.08 2.47
CA LEU A 173 -18.91 7.01 1.39
C LEU A 173 -19.43 6.51 0.04
N GLY A 174 -19.51 5.20 -0.17
CA GLY A 174 -19.94 4.58 -1.42
C GLY A 174 -18.96 4.79 -2.57
N VAL A 175 -17.68 5.03 -2.28
CA VAL A 175 -16.63 5.27 -3.28
C VAL A 175 -15.95 3.99 -3.76
N ASN A 176 -16.11 2.90 -3.02
CA ASN A 176 -15.60 1.56 -3.32
C ASN A 176 -16.77 0.57 -3.40
N PRO A 177 -16.60 -0.64 -4.00
CA PRO A 177 -17.58 -1.72 -3.84
C PRO A 177 -17.92 -1.97 -2.37
N PRO A 178 -19.18 -2.24 -2.00
CA PRO A 178 -20.38 -2.37 -2.83
C PRO A 178 -21.05 -1.04 -3.20
N GLY A 179 -20.53 0.11 -2.78
CA GLY A 179 -21.04 1.42 -3.14
C GLY A 179 -22.29 1.84 -2.35
N ARG A 180 -22.41 1.40 -1.10
CA ARG A 180 -23.47 1.83 -0.19
C ARG A 180 -23.08 3.12 0.51
N THR A 181 -24.07 3.98 0.76
CA THR A 181 -23.87 5.26 1.46
C THR A 181 -24.62 5.26 2.78
N GLY A 182 -23.96 5.66 3.87
CA GLY A 182 -24.58 5.80 5.20
C GLY A 182 -25.05 4.51 5.85
N ASP A 183 -24.67 3.32 5.35
CA ASP A 183 -25.05 2.02 5.89
C ASP A 183 -24.12 1.62 7.07
N LYS A 184 -24.40 2.22 8.23
CA LYS A 184 -23.62 2.00 9.45
C LYS A 184 -23.67 0.55 9.96
N ASP A 185 -24.76 -0.17 9.71
CA ASP A 185 -24.88 -1.54 10.20
C ASP A 185 -24.04 -2.50 9.36
N ALA A 186 -24.02 -2.33 8.03
CA ALA A 186 -23.13 -3.08 7.17
C ALA A 186 -21.65 -2.72 7.43
N MET A 187 -21.33 -1.44 7.65
CA MET A 187 -19.99 -0.99 8.03
C MET A 187 -19.51 -1.74 9.28
N ARG A 188 -20.29 -1.76 10.37
CA ARG A 188 -19.89 -2.45 11.60
C ARG A 188 -19.70 -3.96 11.40
N ARG A 189 -20.56 -4.62 10.61
CA ARG A 189 -20.36 -6.04 10.29
C ARG A 189 -19.07 -6.25 9.51
N ALA A 190 -18.78 -5.38 8.55
CA ALA A 190 -17.52 -5.44 7.78
C ALA A 190 -16.29 -5.24 8.69
N GLU A 191 -16.35 -4.32 9.66
CA GLU A 191 -15.27 -4.11 10.65
C GLU A 191 -15.02 -5.39 11.46
N GLU A 192 -16.07 -5.99 12.05
CA GLU A 192 -15.92 -7.23 12.85
C GLU A 192 -15.39 -8.39 11.98
N ASN A 193 -15.92 -8.53 10.77
CA ASN A 193 -15.50 -9.57 9.85
C ASN A 193 -14.04 -9.41 9.40
N LEU A 194 -13.56 -8.19 9.18
CA LEU A 194 -12.17 -7.93 8.80
C LEU A 194 -11.19 -8.21 9.93
N LEU A 195 -11.54 -7.88 11.17
CA LEU A 195 -10.76 -8.25 12.35
C LEU A 195 -10.65 -9.78 12.49
N GLU A 196 -11.78 -10.49 12.38
CA GLU A 196 -11.78 -11.95 12.42
C GLU A 196 -11.05 -12.57 11.23
N ALA A 197 -11.25 -12.03 10.02
CA ALA A 197 -10.57 -12.49 8.81
C ALA A 197 -9.04 -12.36 8.93
N HIS A 198 -8.55 -11.24 9.47
CA HIS A 198 -7.12 -11.09 9.75
C HIS A 198 -6.62 -12.20 10.69
N ARG A 199 -7.33 -12.46 11.79
CA ARG A 199 -6.96 -13.48 12.78
C ARG A 199 -6.92 -14.88 12.19
N VAL A 200 -8.01 -15.32 11.51
CA VAL A 200 -8.09 -16.68 10.94
C VAL A 200 -7.23 -16.84 9.70
N GLY A 201 -7.14 -15.82 8.84
CA GLY A 201 -6.29 -15.81 7.66
C GLY A 201 -4.81 -15.84 8.04
N GLY A 202 -4.39 -15.07 9.06
CA GLY A 202 -3.03 -15.11 9.59
C GLY A 202 -2.66 -16.47 10.16
N ALA A 203 -3.57 -17.11 10.90
CA ALA A 203 -3.39 -18.48 11.41
C ALA A 203 -3.27 -19.49 10.27
N ALA A 204 -4.12 -19.38 9.23
CA ALA A 204 -4.05 -20.24 8.05
C ALA A 204 -2.72 -20.11 7.31
N ILE A 205 -2.23 -18.89 7.10
CA ILE A 205 -0.92 -18.64 6.47
C ILE A 205 0.20 -19.27 7.29
N ARG A 206 0.24 -19.04 8.61
CA ARG A 206 1.27 -19.61 9.51
C ARG A 206 1.24 -21.14 9.56
N SER A 207 0.09 -21.76 9.32
CA SER A 207 -0.02 -23.24 9.25
C SER A 207 0.67 -23.83 8.02
N GLN A 208 0.83 -23.05 6.95
CA GLN A 208 1.36 -23.46 5.66
C GLN A 208 2.78 -22.95 5.39
N ALA A 209 3.20 -21.87 6.06
CA ALA A 209 4.48 -21.18 5.80
C ALA A 209 5.12 -20.67 7.09
N ASP A 210 6.42 -20.90 7.25
CA ASP A 210 7.23 -20.37 8.36
C ASP A 210 7.79 -18.98 7.96
N VAL A 211 6.91 -17.99 7.92
CA VAL A 211 7.26 -16.62 7.52
C VAL A 211 6.60 -15.60 8.45
N PRO A 212 7.20 -14.40 8.61
CA PRO A 212 6.54 -13.32 9.32
C PRO A 212 5.21 -12.94 8.68
N VAL A 213 4.16 -12.82 9.51
CA VAL A 213 2.79 -12.46 9.11
C VAL A 213 2.34 -11.24 9.88
N GLY A 214 1.70 -10.28 9.19
CA GLY A 214 1.15 -9.07 9.81
C GLY A 214 0.02 -8.45 8.99
N VAL A 215 -0.65 -7.46 9.58
CA VAL A 215 -1.64 -6.60 8.91
C VAL A 215 -0.99 -5.31 8.46
N VAL A 216 -1.52 -4.69 7.39
CA VAL A 216 -1.02 -3.39 6.91
C VAL A 216 -2.14 -2.36 6.89
N LEU A 217 -1.89 -1.18 7.52
CA LEU A 217 -2.91 -0.21 7.88
C LEU A 217 -2.72 1.14 7.20
N ALA A 218 -3.83 1.77 6.77
CA ALA A 218 -3.87 3.14 6.27
C ALA A 218 -3.81 4.12 7.45
N LEU A 219 -2.68 4.78 7.63
CA LEU A 219 -2.45 5.63 8.79
C LEU A 219 -2.16 7.08 8.39
N PRO A 220 -3.18 7.92 8.15
CA PRO A 220 -2.96 9.36 8.08
C PRO A 220 -2.56 9.89 9.46
N ASP A 221 -1.69 10.90 9.48
CA ASP A 221 -1.34 11.62 10.71
C ASP A 221 -2.45 12.61 11.07
N ILE A 222 -3.37 12.19 11.96
CA ILE A 222 -4.51 13.01 12.37
C ILE A 222 -4.06 14.02 13.44
N GLN A 223 -4.26 15.30 13.14
CA GLN A 223 -3.92 16.42 14.01
C GLN A 223 -5.15 17.26 14.31
N TYR A 224 -5.51 17.39 15.59
CA TYR A 224 -6.66 18.20 16.05
C TYR A 224 -6.22 19.63 16.31
N GLU A 225 -7.06 20.60 15.92
CA GLU A 225 -6.90 21.99 16.35
C GLU A 225 -7.20 22.13 17.85
N ASP A 226 -6.66 23.19 18.47
CA ASP A 226 -6.85 23.45 19.89
C ASP A 226 -8.34 23.53 20.25
N GLY A 227 -8.73 22.71 21.24
CA GLY A 227 -10.10 22.62 21.74
C GLY A 227 -11.05 21.79 20.85
N VAL A 228 -10.54 21.11 19.83
CA VAL A 228 -11.27 20.12 19.03
C VAL A 228 -10.90 18.73 19.51
N GLY A 229 -11.90 17.90 19.79
CA GLY A 229 -11.73 16.48 20.18
C GLY A 229 -12.15 15.53 19.06
N PRO A 230 -11.92 14.22 19.26
CA PRO A 230 -12.35 13.21 18.31
C PRO A 230 -13.85 13.24 18.02
N GLY A 231 -14.21 13.07 16.74
CA GLY A 231 -15.58 13.03 16.21
C GLY A 231 -15.87 11.72 15.46
N ASP A 232 -16.81 11.79 14.53
CA ASP A 232 -17.29 10.65 13.72
C ASP A 232 -17.13 10.86 12.22
N SER A 233 -16.18 11.69 11.80
CA SER A 233 -15.87 11.77 10.37
C SER A 233 -15.32 10.44 9.85
N PRO A 234 -15.41 10.15 8.55
CA PRO A 234 -14.92 8.89 7.97
C PRO A 234 -13.48 8.58 8.35
N ILE A 235 -12.59 9.58 8.33
CA ILE A 235 -11.19 9.39 8.68
C ILE A 235 -10.98 9.04 10.17
N GLU A 236 -11.81 9.57 11.05
CA GLU A 236 -11.77 9.27 12.49
C GLU A 236 -12.38 7.89 12.78
N LEU A 237 -13.39 7.46 12.01
CA LEU A 237 -13.90 6.09 12.04
C LEU A 237 -12.80 5.10 11.64
N ASN A 238 -12.09 5.36 10.54
CA ASN A 238 -10.96 4.55 10.10
C ASN A 238 -9.88 4.46 11.18
N SER A 239 -9.52 5.59 11.80
CA SER A 239 -8.51 5.64 12.86
C SER A 239 -8.88 4.81 14.09
N ARG A 240 -10.18 4.80 14.49
CA ARG A 240 -10.66 3.93 15.57
C ARG A 240 -10.58 2.45 15.21
N LEU A 241 -10.84 2.11 13.95
CA LEU A 241 -10.67 0.74 13.49
C LEU A 241 -9.18 0.35 13.43
N SER A 242 -8.29 1.28 13.03
CA SER A 242 -6.84 1.06 13.13
C SER A 242 -6.41 0.74 14.57
N ASP A 243 -6.97 1.42 15.58
CA ASP A 243 -6.64 1.14 16.99
C ASP A 243 -7.03 -0.29 17.41
N ARG A 244 -8.15 -0.81 16.91
CA ARG A 244 -8.57 -2.21 17.11
C ARG A 244 -7.61 -3.20 16.42
N PHE A 245 -7.14 -2.88 15.23
CA PHE A 245 -6.12 -3.68 14.55
C PHE A 245 -4.77 -3.63 15.27
N PHE A 246 -4.38 -2.51 15.88
CA PHE A 246 -3.17 -2.46 16.72
C PHE A 246 -3.25 -3.40 17.92
N GLU A 247 -4.43 -3.59 18.50
CA GLU A 247 -4.61 -4.58 19.57
C GLU A 247 -4.34 -6.01 19.09
N LEU A 248 -4.81 -6.39 17.90
CA LEU A 248 -4.53 -7.70 17.29
C LEU A 248 -3.07 -7.84 16.87
N ALA A 249 -2.50 -6.78 16.31
CA ALA A 249 -1.13 -6.77 15.80
C ALA A 249 -0.05 -6.85 16.90
N ARG A 250 -0.42 -6.85 18.18
CA ARG A 250 0.51 -7.19 19.28
C ARG A 250 1.03 -8.61 19.21
N ASP A 251 0.24 -9.51 18.63
CA ASP A 251 0.56 -10.93 18.43
C ASP A 251 1.09 -11.23 17.03
N ASP A 252 1.19 -10.21 16.18
CA ASP A 252 1.76 -10.33 14.84
C ASP A 252 3.28 -10.20 14.84
N ASP A 253 3.93 -10.70 13.79
CA ASP A 253 5.37 -10.62 13.61
C ASP A 253 5.83 -9.21 13.20
N PHE A 254 4.91 -8.43 12.63
CA PHE A 254 5.07 -7.02 12.28
C PHE A 254 3.70 -6.34 12.07
N VAL A 255 3.70 -5.02 12.12
CA VAL A 255 2.58 -4.20 11.62
C VAL A 255 3.06 -3.32 10.46
N GLY A 256 2.28 -3.31 9.38
CA GLY A 256 2.55 -2.47 8.21
C GLY A 256 1.97 -1.07 8.39
N VAL A 257 2.78 -0.06 8.10
CA VAL A 257 2.41 1.36 8.15
C VAL A 257 2.34 1.90 6.73
N GLN A 258 1.19 2.49 6.37
CA GLN A 258 0.96 3.14 5.07
C GLN A 258 0.55 4.58 5.32
N THR A 259 1.44 5.52 4.94
CA THR A 259 1.28 6.94 5.26
C THR A 259 1.69 7.82 4.10
N TYR A 260 0.81 8.74 3.74
CA TYR A 260 1.00 9.67 2.62
C TYR A 260 0.94 11.15 3.03
N THR A 261 0.17 11.45 4.09
CA THR A 261 -0.11 12.83 4.48
C THR A 261 -0.60 12.91 5.92
N ARG A 262 -0.82 14.14 6.40
CA ARG A 262 -1.62 14.41 7.61
C ARG A 262 -3.03 14.84 7.23
N VAL A 263 -3.93 14.73 8.21
CA VAL A 263 -5.28 15.29 8.16
C VAL A 263 -5.48 16.19 9.38
N ARG A 264 -5.79 17.46 9.17
CA ARG A 264 -6.11 18.38 10.25
C ARG A 264 -7.61 18.37 10.52
N ILE A 265 -8.00 18.23 11.77
CA ILE A 265 -9.39 18.25 12.21
C ILE A 265 -9.66 19.56 12.92
N GLY A 266 -10.40 20.45 12.27
CA GLY A 266 -10.86 21.71 12.83
C GLY A 266 -12.29 21.62 13.34
N ARG A 267 -12.85 22.76 13.81
CA ARG A 267 -14.22 22.84 14.34
C ARG A 267 -15.29 22.47 13.32
N ASP A 268 -15.01 22.70 12.05
CA ASP A 268 -15.93 22.41 10.93
C ASP A 268 -15.68 21.01 10.31
N GLY A 269 -14.84 20.20 10.96
CA GLY A 269 -14.49 18.85 10.50
C GLY A 269 -13.10 18.77 9.84
N PRO A 270 -12.83 17.65 9.11
CA PRO A 270 -11.55 17.42 8.46
C PRO A 270 -11.21 18.50 7.43
N GLN A 271 -9.98 18.99 7.49
CA GLN A 271 -9.40 19.93 6.54
C GLN A 271 -8.29 19.22 5.78
N GLY A 272 -8.28 19.34 4.48
CA GLY A 272 -7.27 18.69 3.67
C GLY A 272 -7.85 17.70 2.67
N ALA A 273 -7.19 16.57 2.46
CA ALA A 273 -7.36 15.66 1.34
C ALA A 273 -8.74 15.02 1.14
N ASP A 274 -9.55 14.88 2.18
CA ASP A 274 -10.76 14.06 2.13
C ASP A 274 -12.06 14.84 1.84
N VAL A 275 -11.98 16.16 1.65
CA VAL A 275 -13.20 16.98 1.64
C VAL A 275 -13.78 17.21 0.24
N ASP A 276 -12.97 17.24 -0.80
CA ASP A 276 -13.47 17.40 -2.17
C ASP A 276 -12.41 17.07 -3.25
N TRP A 277 -12.21 15.81 -3.55
CA TRP A 277 -11.28 15.35 -4.57
C TRP A 277 -11.70 15.81 -6.00
N GLU A 278 -12.99 16.06 -6.27
CA GLU A 278 -13.46 16.56 -7.57
C GLU A 278 -13.02 18.01 -7.84
N GLN A 279 -12.90 18.83 -6.82
CA GLN A 279 -12.49 20.24 -6.95
C GLN A 279 -10.96 20.40 -7.03
N ARG A 280 -10.17 19.43 -6.61
CA ARG A 280 -8.71 19.51 -6.59
C ARG A 280 -8.11 18.99 -7.89
N ARG A 281 -8.13 19.81 -8.91
CA ARG A 281 -7.69 19.43 -10.27
C ARG A 281 -6.24 19.72 -10.60
N SER A 282 -5.51 20.40 -9.74
CA SER A 282 -4.10 20.80 -10.01
C SER A 282 -3.21 20.58 -8.80
N GLU A 283 -2.04 20.00 -9.06
CA GLU A 283 -0.95 19.93 -8.11
C GLU A 283 -0.40 21.33 -7.86
N THR A 284 -0.12 21.66 -6.58
CA THR A 284 0.58 22.88 -6.15
C THR A 284 1.87 22.50 -5.40
N PRO A 285 2.74 23.45 -5.03
CA PRO A 285 3.87 23.15 -4.16
C PRO A 285 3.46 22.48 -2.84
N GLU A 286 2.32 22.86 -2.28
CA GLU A 286 1.80 22.39 -0.99
C GLU A 286 0.91 21.15 -1.09
N THR A 287 0.46 20.76 -2.30
CA THR A 287 -0.46 19.64 -2.50
C THR A 287 0.01 18.67 -3.58
N THR A 288 -0.48 17.45 -3.53
CA THR A 288 -0.21 16.37 -4.49
C THR A 288 -1.32 16.26 -5.52
N GLN A 289 -1.16 15.39 -6.54
CA GLN A 289 -2.22 15.08 -7.50
C GLN A 289 -3.42 14.35 -6.87
N MET A 290 -3.25 13.77 -5.66
CA MET A 290 -4.36 13.24 -4.86
C MET A 290 -5.10 14.35 -4.06
N GLY A 291 -4.59 15.57 -4.09
CA GLY A 291 -5.05 16.65 -3.22
C GLY A 291 -4.52 16.56 -1.78
N TYR A 292 -3.66 15.61 -1.49
CA TYR A 292 -3.03 15.48 -0.17
C TYR A 292 -2.09 16.65 0.10
N GLU A 293 -2.01 17.09 1.35
CA GLU A 293 -0.99 18.04 1.77
C GLU A 293 0.40 17.41 1.62
N TYR A 294 1.37 18.16 1.10
CA TYR A 294 2.77 17.74 1.09
C TYR A 294 3.34 17.78 2.51
N TYR A 295 3.27 16.65 3.22
CA TYR A 295 3.67 16.58 4.63
C TYR A 295 4.37 15.23 4.93
N PRO A 296 5.62 15.04 4.50
CA PRO A 296 6.36 13.79 4.71
C PRO A 296 6.60 13.45 6.19
N GLN A 297 6.57 14.43 7.10
CA GLN A 297 6.68 14.23 8.56
C GLN A 297 5.57 13.34 9.14
N ALA A 298 4.45 13.21 8.45
CA ALA A 298 3.38 12.30 8.83
C ALA A 298 3.90 10.87 9.07
N LEU A 299 4.87 10.42 8.26
CA LEU A 299 5.40 9.06 8.36
C LEU A 299 6.06 8.80 9.72
N GLY A 300 6.88 9.71 10.22
CA GLY A 300 7.52 9.55 11.53
C GLY A 300 6.50 9.50 12.67
N ASN A 301 5.45 10.31 12.58
CA ASN A 301 4.39 10.36 13.58
C ASN A 301 3.58 9.06 13.63
N THR A 302 3.21 8.51 12.47
CA THR A 302 2.43 7.27 12.35
C THR A 302 3.25 6.03 12.70
N ILE A 303 4.53 5.96 12.35
CA ILE A 303 5.46 4.93 12.81
C ILE A 303 5.49 4.88 14.34
N ARG A 304 5.67 6.03 15.00
CA ARG A 304 5.70 6.11 16.46
C ARG A 304 4.34 5.78 17.11
N ARG A 305 3.23 6.17 16.46
CA ARG A 305 1.88 5.78 16.89
C ARG A 305 1.73 4.27 16.86
N ALA A 306 2.00 3.63 15.72
CA ALA A 306 1.89 2.19 15.54
C ALA A 306 2.76 1.43 16.56
N TRP A 307 4.03 1.84 16.71
CA TRP A 307 4.95 1.25 17.68
C TRP A 307 4.43 1.30 19.13
N ARG A 308 3.94 2.45 19.56
CA ARG A 308 3.37 2.60 20.93
C ARG A 308 2.09 1.82 21.11
N SER A 309 1.18 1.86 20.14
CA SER A 309 -0.14 1.23 20.23
C SER A 309 -0.07 -0.30 20.21
N THR A 310 0.89 -0.86 19.48
CA THR A 310 1.12 -2.32 19.46
C THR A 310 1.99 -2.83 20.61
N GLY A 311 2.58 -1.93 21.42
CA GLY A 311 3.47 -2.33 22.50
C GLY A 311 4.85 -2.79 22.03
N GLY A 312 5.29 -2.40 20.82
CA GLY A 312 6.63 -2.66 20.30
C GLY A 312 6.68 -3.76 19.24
N THR A 313 5.59 -4.08 18.57
CA THR A 313 5.60 -4.93 17.38
C THR A 313 6.45 -4.31 16.28
N PRO A 314 7.36 -5.03 15.62
CA PRO A 314 8.19 -4.49 14.54
C PRO A 314 7.39 -3.78 13.46
N ILE A 315 7.92 -2.65 12.96
CA ILE A 315 7.26 -1.83 11.94
C ILE A 315 7.85 -2.13 10.55
N LEU A 316 6.98 -2.40 9.59
CA LEU A 316 7.31 -2.30 8.17
C LEU A 316 6.59 -1.07 7.60
N VAL A 317 7.33 -0.09 7.05
CA VAL A 317 6.71 0.91 6.18
C VAL A 317 6.41 0.20 4.86
N THR A 318 5.14 -0.19 4.69
CA THR A 318 4.68 -0.99 3.55
C THR A 318 4.19 -0.14 2.39
N GLU A 319 3.87 1.12 2.66
CA GLU A 319 3.64 2.14 1.64
C GLU A 319 3.93 3.55 2.18
N SER A 320 4.65 4.32 1.38
CA SER A 320 4.76 5.77 1.53
C SER A 320 5.16 6.35 0.18
N GLY A 321 4.52 7.43 -0.25
CA GLY A 321 4.78 7.96 -1.58
C GLY A 321 4.03 9.25 -1.88
N ILE A 322 4.22 9.75 -3.08
CA ILE A 322 3.60 11.00 -3.56
C ILE A 322 3.15 10.86 -5.01
N ALA A 323 1.91 11.26 -5.29
CA ALA A 323 1.44 11.44 -6.65
C ALA A 323 1.86 12.83 -7.16
N THR A 324 2.79 12.85 -8.11
CA THR A 324 3.32 14.08 -8.69
C THR A 324 3.86 13.85 -10.10
N SER A 325 3.71 14.84 -10.96
CA SER A 325 4.37 14.88 -12.27
C SER A 325 5.81 15.41 -12.20
N ILE A 326 6.24 15.96 -11.06
CA ILE A 326 7.54 16.58 -10.84
C ILE A 326 8.43 15.61 -10.08
N ASP A 327 9.38 14.96 -10.76
CA ASP A 327 10.18 13.90 -10.15
C ASP A 327 11.16 14.42 -9.08
N GLU A 328 11.63 15.65 -9.19
CA GLU A 328 12.42 16.33 -8.15
C GLU A 328 11.63 16.47 -6.84
N LYS A 329 10.32 16.76 -6.92
CA LYS A 329 9.42 16.80 -5.75
C LYS A 329 9.27 15.40 -5.13
N ARG A 330 9.24 14.35 -5.97
CA ARG A 330 9.22 12.96 -5.50
C ARG A 330 10.50 12.60 -4.75
N VAL A 331 11.68 12.94 -5.30
CA VAL A 331 12.97 12.72 -4.62
C VAL A 331 12.99 13.44 -3.28
N ALA A 332 12.57 14.71 -3.22
CA ALA A 332 12.54 15.49 -1.98
C ALA A 332 11.57 14.87 -0.94
N TYR A 333 10.42 14.35 -1.39
CA TYR A 333 9.49 13.64 -0.50
C TYR A 333 10.11 12.36 0.07
N ILE A 334 10.72 11.54 -0.78
CA ILE A 334 11.36 10.28 -0.37
C ILE A 334 12.50 10.55 0.63
N GLU A 335 13.34 11.55 0.35
CA GLU A 335 14.41 11.97 1.28
C GLU A 335 13.84 12.34 2.64
N ALA A 336 12.84 13.23 2.67
CA ALA A 336 12.23 13.68 3.93
C ALA A 336 11.55 12.53 4.69
N ALA A 337 10.85 11.62 3.99
CA ALA A 337 10.24 10.44 4.58
C ALA A 337 11.28 9.47 5.18
N LEU A 338 12.40 9.25 4.49
CA LEU A 338 13.49 8.43 5.00
C LEU A 338 14.20 9.06 6.21
N ARG A 339 14.28 10.41 6.29
CA ARG A 339 14.77 11.10 7.49
C ARG A 339 13.86 10.86 8.69
N GLU A 340 12.55 10.78 8.49
CA GLU A 340 11.62 10.41 9.55
C GLU A 340 11.80 8.95 10.00
N VAL A 341 12.14 8.05 9.09
CA VAL A 341 12.50 6.66 9.43
C VAL A 341 13.80 6.63 10.25
N GLU A 342 14.84 7.35 9.83
CA GLU A 342 16.11 7.48 10.59
C GLU A 342 15.85 8.04 12.00
N SER A 343 15.00 9.07 12.11
CA SER A 343 14.61 9.65 13.40
C SER A 343 13.87 8.65 14.29
N ALA A 344 12.94 7.86 13.73
CA ALA A 344 12.23 6.82 14.49
C ALA A 344 13.18 5.70 14.95
N LEU A 345 14.13 5.29 14.11
CA LEU A 345 15.18 4.33 14.48
C LEU A 345 16.05 4.86 15.62
N ALA A 346 16.42 6.15 15.59
CA ALA A 346 17.19 6.80 16.66
C ALA A 346 16.41 6.87 17.98
N ASP A 347 15.07 6.96 17.93
CA ASP A 347 14.18 6.86 19.09
C ASP A 347 14.01 5.41 19.62
N GLY A 348 14.68 4.42 19.00
CA GLY A 348 14.63 3.02 19.38
C GLY A 348 13.43 2.24 18.80
N VAL A 349 12.70 2.79 17.84
CA VAL A 349 11.61 2.09 17.15
C VAL A 349 12.20 1.03 16.21
N ASN A 350 11.70 -0.21 16.27
CA ASN A 350 12.16 -1.30 15.41
C ASN A 350 11.52 -1.20 14.01
N VAL A 351 12.02 -0.27 13.19
CA VAL A 351 11.59 -0.14 11.78
C VAL A 351 12.49 -1.03 10.90
N ARG A 352 11.90 -1.85 10.04
CA ARG A 352 12.62 -2.85 9.23
C ARG A 352 12.54 -2.60 7.72
N SER A 353 11.65 -1.75 7.24
CA SER A 353 11.52 -1.47 5.80
C SER A 353 11.08 -0.05 5.51
N TYR A 354 11.36 0.38 4.26
CA TYR A 354 10.71 1.48 3.59
C TYR A 354 10.36 1.02 2.16
N LEU A 355 9.07 0.85 1.88
CA LEU A 355 8.58 0.48 0.56
C LEU A 355 7.82 1.67 -0.05
N TYR A 356 8.31 2.14 -1.19
CA TYR A 356 7.72 3.28 -1.88
C TYR A 356 6.46 2.86 -2.65
N TRP A 357 5.37 3.61 -2.49
CA TRP A 357 4.19 3.51 -3.34
C TRP A 357 4.31 4.50 -4.50
N SER A 358 4.52 4.03 -5.74
CA SER A 358 4.51 2.65 -6.21
C SER A 358 5.68 2.40 -7.17
N LEU A 359 5.90 1.14 -7.55
CA LEU A 359 6.91 0.83 -8.58
C LEU A 359 6.53 1.47 -9.91
N LEU A 360 5.29 1.28 -10.36
CA LEU A 360 4.77 1.74 -11.65
C LEU A 360 3.75 2.86 -11.48
N ASP A 361 3.67 3.79 -12.45
CA ASP A 361 2.47 4.61 -12.61
C ASP A 361 1.31 3.69 -12.96
N ASN A 362 0.38 3.49 -12.03
CA ASN A 362 -0.63 2.45 -12.07
C ASN A 362 -2.07 2.99 -12.11
N PHE A 363 -3.04 2.10 -12.07
CA PHE A 363 -4.46 2.40 -11.92
C PHE A 363 -4.76 2.81 -10.48
N GLU A 364 -5.13 4.08 -10.26
CA GLU A 364 -5.42 4.63 -8.93
C GLU A 364 -6.93 4.66 -8.66
N TRP A 365 -7.53 3.49 -8.69
CA TRP A 365 -8.93 3.24 -8.34
C TRP A 365 -9.89 4.18 -9.09
N SER A 366 -10.76 4.90 -8.38
CA SER A 366 -11.71 5.83 -9.00
C SER A 366 -11.06 6.97 -9.79
N LEU A 367 -9.78 7.27 -9.54
CA LEU A 367 -9.04 8.33 -10.26
C LEU A 367 -8.38 7.83 -11.56
N GLY A 368 -8.51 6.54 -11.88
CA GLY A 368 -7.92 5.95 -13.07
C GLY A 368 -6.40 6.11 -13.11
N TYR A 369 -5.85 6.52 -14.25
CA TYR A 369 -4.40 6.68 -14.45
C TYR A 369 -3.89 8.10 -14.30
N ARG A 370 -4.73 9.00 -13.78
CA ARG A 370 -4.38 10.41 -13.63
C ARG A 370 -3.28 10.65 -12.60
N PRO A 371 -3.31 10.07 -11.37
CA PRO A 371 -2.23 10.23 -10.40
C PRO A 371 -0.98 9.47 -10.83
N LYS A 372 0.20 10.08 -10.64
CA LYS A 372 1.50 9.52 -11.01
C LYS A 372 2.35 9.26 -9.78
N PHE A 373 2.18 8.07 -9.20
CA PHE A 373 2.95 7.63 -8.03
C PHE A 373 4.27 6.96 -8.40
N GLY A 374 4.33 6.30 -9.55
CA GLY A 374 5.40 5.37 -9.90
C GLY A 374 6.81 5.94 -9.87
N LEU A 375 7.76 5.12 -9.44
CA LEU A 375 9.19 5.31 -9.71
C LEU A 375 9.49 5.12 -11.20
N VAL A 376 8.61 4.38 -11.88
CA VAL A 376 8.71 4.05 -13.31
C VAL A 376 7.39 4.43 -13.98
N GLY A 377 7.47 5.18 -15.06
CA GLY A 377 6.32 5.41 -15.94
C GLY A 377 5.96 4.15 -16.71
N ALA A 378 4.67 3.91 -16.94
CA ALA A 378 4.15 2.85 -17.80
C ALA A 378 3.33 3.48 -18.93
N ASP A 379 3.76 3.31 -20.17
CA ASP A 379 3.00 3.77 -21.34
C ASP A 379 1.82 2.82 -21.60
N ARG A 380 0.61 3.35 -21.54
CA ARG A 380 -0.63 2.56 -21.65
C ARG A 380 -0.89 1.90 -22.99
N ARG A 381 -0.19 2.29 -24.06
CA ARG A 381 -0.38 1.73 -25.41
C ARG A 381 0.67 0.72 -25.77
N THR A 382 1.91 0.95 -25.31
CA THR A 382 3.06 0.13 -25.68
C THR A 382 3.56 -0.71 -24.50
N PHE A 383 3.10 -0.40 -23.28
CA PHE A 383 3.59 -0.93 -22.01
C PHE A 383 5.09 -0.72 -21.80
N ALA A 384 5.70 0.25 -22.50
CA ALA A 384 7.09 0.60 -22.28
C ALA A 384 7.28 1.16 -20.86
N ARG A 385 8.38 0.75 -20.21
CA ARG A 385 8.79 1.22 -18.89
C ARG A 385 9.73 2.41 -19.04
N VAL A 386 9.42 3.50 -18.35
CA VAL A 386 10.22 4.74 -18.37
C VAL A 386 10.69 5.02 -16.95
N PRO A 387 11.90 4.57 -16.55
CA PRO A 387 12.46 4.84 -15.23
C PRO A 387 12.62 6.35 -14.98
N LYS A 388 12.28 6.79 -13.77
CA LYS A 388 12.44 8.17 -13.32
C LYS A 388 13.72 8.32 -12.48
N ALA A 389 14.22 9.54 -12.31
CA ALA A 389 15.43 9.80 -11.52
C ALA A 389 15.27 9.35 -10.06
N SER A 390 14.06 9.45 -9.51
CA SER A 390 13.71 8.98 -8.16
C SER A 390 13.96 7.48 -7.95
N ALA A 391 13.79 6.63 -8.99
CA ALA A 391 14.10 5.20 -8.92
C ALA A 391 15.59 4.95 -8.67
N TYR A 392 16.45 5.65 -9.40
CA TYR A 392 17.91 5.54 -9.26
C TYR A 392 18.38 6.13 -7.93
N TRP A 393 17.76 7.24 -7.49
CA TRP A 393 18.07 7.86 -6.21
C TRP A 393 17.75 6.93 -5.04
N LEU A 394 16.54 6.35 -5.01
CA LEU A 394 16.15 5.40 -3.97
C LEU A 394 17.01 4.13 -4.00
N GLY A 395 17.35 3.66 -5.20
CA GLY A 395 18.27 2.54 -5.38
C GLY A 395 19.70 2.83 -4.88
N ALA A 396 20.18 4.07 -4.98
CA ALA A 396 21.46 4.47 -4.39
C ALA A 396 21.40 4.41 -2.86
N VAL A 397 20.29 4.87 -2.24
CA VAL A 397 20.07 4.72 -0.79
C VAL A 397 20.07 3.24 -0.39
N ALA A 398 19.37 2.38 -1.15
CA ALA A 398 19.31 0.95 -0.85
C ALA A 398 20.69 0.28 -0.86
N ARG A 399 21.56 0.64 -1.81
CA ARG A 399 22.94 0.10 -1.90
C ARG A 399 23.86 0.63 -0.82
N THR A 400 23.77 1.93 -0.48
CA THR A 400 24.67 2.58 0.48
C THR A 400 24.15 2.55 1.91
N ARG A 401 22.85 2.35 2.11
CA ARG A 401 22.14 2.51 3.38
C ARG A 401 22.26 3.91 3.97
N HIS A 402 22.68 4.86 3.17
CA HIS A 402 22.85 6.25 3.55
C HIS A 402 21.85 7.12 2.78
N VAL A 403 21.12 7.98 3.50
CA VAL A 403 20.20 8.96 2.90
C VAL A 403 21.02 10.23 2.57
N PRO A 404 21.28 10.52 1.28
CA PRO A 404 22.03 11.72 0.93
C PRO A 404 21.20 12.97 1.20
N THR A 405 21.86 14.08 1.55
CA THR A 405 21.19 15.38 1.69
C THR A 405 21.15 16.05 0.32
N THR A 406 19.97 16.37 -0.19
CA THR A 406 19.80 17.06 -1.50
C THR A 406 20.23 18.53 -1.45
N ARG A 407 20.54 19.10 -0.28
CA ARG A 407 21.13 20.43 -0.13
C ARG A 407 22.59 20.41 -0.57
N GLY A 408 22.85 20.52 -1.89
CA GLY A 408 24.23 20.60 -2.39
C GLY A 408 24.44 20.28 -3.87
N CYS A 409 23.43 20.00 -4.64
CA CYS A 409 23.56 20.05 -6.09
C CYS A 409 23.47 21.51 -6.56
N ASP A 410 24.58 22.24 -6.45
CA ASP A 410 24.81 23.46 -7.21
C ASP A 410 24.65 23.11 -8.71
N THR A 411 23.66 23.70 -9.34
CA THR A 411 23.42 23.67 -10.78
C THR A 411 24.47 24.49 -11.55
N SER A 412 25.74 24.35 -11.22
CA SER A 412 26.85 25.00 -11.92
C SER A 412 27.85 23.98 -12.50
N ALA A 413 27.38 23.04 -13.32
CA ALA A 413 28.29 22.35 -14.25
C ALA A 413 27.52 21.49 -15.25
N ALA A 414 26.95 22.08 -16.28
CA ALA A 414 26.74 21.42 -17.56
C ALA A 414 26.63 22.44 -18.70
N THR A 415 27.64 23.32 -18.81
CA THR A 415 27.98 23.88 -20.12
C THR A 415 29.15 23.03 -20.63
N VAL A 416 28.87 21.99 -21.34
CA VAL A 416 29.86 21.29 -22.15
C VAL A 416 29.44 21.46 -23.60
N ARG A 417 30.37 21.98 -24.34
CA ARG A 417 30.40 22.30 -25.78
C ARG A 417 30.01 21.14 -26.71
#